data_86924788e046aaff7058c54e625299dd
#
_entry.id   86924788e046aaff7058c54e625299dd
#
_cell.length_a   1.000
_cell.length_b   1.000
_cell.length_c   1.000
_cell.angle_alpha   90.00
_cell.angle_beta   90.00
_cell.angle_gamma   90.00
#
_symmetry.space_group_name_H-M   'P 1'
#
loop_
_entity.id
_entity.type
_entity.pdbx_description
1 polymer ?
#
loop_
_entity_poly.entity_id
_entity_poly.type
_entity_poly.pdbx_seq_one_letter_code
_entity_poly.pdbx_strand_id
1 'polypeptide(L)'
;MILKSGGIAAAMAVAFLSAGSLPALAQDADAAQCGTDRTIDIAEMTWPSAAALAHIHATILEKGYGCDVEIVAGDTVPTSSSMMSRGTPAVAPELWTSAIEDAWADAIAEGTVVELSDAITDGTVEGWFIPEYTQEANPELTSAKAVIAHPELFPDPEEPDQGRLYSCPPGWACELSTSALFEAFDMEENWNLFSPGSGGALDASIARAFTREEPILFYYWGPTAILGKYPAVQLDIGETDMDVYQCNTDPECDEPAGVTAYPSSPAVVGAAAWIQEEAPVVAQYFSKVGLTNAQISELLVYGDENQADAEATAENFLKTKQDVWTQWVPAEVADKVLAALG
;
A
#
# COMPACT_ATOMS: atom_id res chain seq x y z
N MET A 1 -72.47 -20.57 57.45
CA MET A 1 -72.43 -21.92 57.95
C MET A 1 -71.15 -22.58 57.52
N ILE A 2 -70.26 -22.79 58.49
CA ILE A 2 -69.12 -23.72 58.61
C ILE A 2 -68.07 -23.82 57.55
N LEU A 3 -66.96 -23.21 57.87
CA LEU A 3 -65.54 -23.60 57.77
C LEU A 3 -65.18 -24.99 57.32
N LYS A 4 -64.14 -25.13 56.52
CA LYS A 4 -62.98 -25.98 56.87
C LYS A 4 -61.74 -25.59 56.11
N SER A 5 -60.67 -25.32 56.85
CA SER A 5 -59.30 -25.10 56.52
C SER A 5 -58.60 -26.38 55.99
N GLY A 6 -57.72 -26.22 55.02
CA GLY A 6 -56.82 -27.28 54.60
C GLY A 6 -55.53 -26.62 54.12
N GLY A 7 -54.50 -26.76 54.97
CA GLY A 7 -53.12 -26.27 54.64
C GLY A 7 -52.43 -27.17 53.62
N ILE A 8 -51.73 -26.52 52.73
CA ILE A 8 -50.82 -27.20 51.79
C ILE A 8 -49.39 -26.70 52.08
N ALA A 9 -48.58 -27.68 52.48
CA ALA A 9 -47.15 -27.48 52.69
C ALA A 9 -46.41 -27.18 51.38
N ALA A 10 -45.68 -26.04 51.36
CA ALA A 10 -44.80 -25.71 50.27
C ALA A 10 -43.50 -26.47 50.40
N ALA A 11 -43.20 -27.35 49.46
CA ALA A 11 -41.91 -27.99 49.29
C ALA A 11 -41.03 -27.03 48.41
N MET A 12 -40.00 -26.43 49.01
CA MET A 12 -38.96 -25.71 48.26
C MET A 12 -38.07 -26.70 47.54
N ALA A 13 -38.14 -26.74 46.21
CA ALA A 13 -37.13 -27.39 45.39
C ALA A 13 -36.00 -26.40 45.11
N VAL A 14 -34.83 -26.64 45.70
CA VAL A 14 -33.58 -25.91 45.40
C VAL A 14 -33.05 -26.47 44.07
N ALA A 15 -33.20 -25.71 42.99
CA ALA A 15 -32.54 -26.00 41.72
C ALA A 15 -31.09 -25.54 41.81
N PHE A 16 -30.15 -26.48 41.83
CA PHE A 16 -28.74 -26.22 41.59
C PHE A 16 -28.55 -25.84 40.10
N LEU A 17 -28.35 -24.56 39.79
CA LEU A 17 -27.81 -24.12 38.51
C LEU A 17 -26.30 -24.44 38.51
N SER A 18 -25.94 -25.54 37.88
CA SER A 18 -24.58 -25.78 37.43
C SER A 18 -24.29 -24.85 36.30
N ALA A 19 -23.56 -23.76 36.59
CA ALA A 19 -22.94 -22.91 35.56
C ALA A 19 -21.90 -23.77 34.84
N GLY A 20 -22.28 -24.30 33.67
CA GLY A 20 -21.34 -24.87 32.73
C GLY A 20 -20.44 -23.78 32.21
N SER A 21 -19.18 -23.77 32.64
CA SER A 21 -18.12 -23.00 32.02
C SER A 21 -17.95 -23.52 30.58
N LEU A 22 -18.43 -22.78 29.61
CA LEU A 22 -18.12 -23.01 28.21
C LEU A 22 -16.61 -22.79 28.01
N PRO A 23 -15.93 -23.62 27.24
CA PRO A 23 -14.52 -23.47 27.00
C PRO A 23 -14.28 -22.26 26.07
N ALA A 24 -13.89 -21.13 26.64
CA ALA A 24 -13.38 -19.98 25.91
C ALA A 24 -12.01 -20.29 25.24
N LEU A 25 -11.41 -21.44 25.54
CA LEU A 25 -10.08 -21.82 25.07
C LEU A 25 -10.08 -22.50 23.68
N ALA A 26 -11.22 -22.95 23.17
CA ALA A 26 -11.25 -23.60 21.84
C ALA A 26 -11.35 -22.65 20.68
N GLN A 27 -11.87 -21.43 20.86
CA GLN A 27 -11.94 -20.42 19.81
C GLN A 27 -10.58 -19.72 19.58
N ASP A 28 -9.75 -19.59 20.62
CA ASP A 28 -8.43 -18.95 20.49
C ASP A 28 -7.39 -19.88 19.83
N ALA A 29 -7.51 -21.19 19.99
CA ALA A 29 -6.56 -22.15 19.40
C ALA A 29 -6.75 -22.30 17.87
N ASP A 30 -7.98 -22.23 17.38
CA ASP A 30 -8.26 -22.24 15.93
C ASP A 30 -7.83 -20.93 15.26
N ALA A 31 -7.89 -19.79 15.97
CA ALA A 31 -7.45 -18.48 15.49
C ALA A 31 -5.92 -18.33 15.40
N ALA A 32 -5.15 -19.26 15.93
CA ALA A 32 -3.68 -19.26 15.91
C ALA A 32 -3.09 -20.24 14.88
N GLN A 33 -3.89 -20.73 13.95
CA GLN A 33 -3.49 -21.61 12.84
C GLN A 33 -3.96 -21.02 11.51
N CYS A 34 -3.31 -21.39 10.40
CA CYS A 34 -3.64 -20.88 9.06
C CYS A 34 -5.10 -21.14 8.66
N GLY A 35 -5.64 -22.29 9.01
CA GLY A 35 -7.02 -22.67 8.73
C GLY A 35 -7.30 -23.01 7.26
N THR A 36 -6.26 -23.08 6.42
CA THR A 36 -6.34 -23.51 5.02
C THR A 36 -5.09 -24.31 4.64
N ASP A 37 -5.25 -25.25 3.70
CA ASP A 37 -4.15 -25.96 3.07
C ASP A 37 -3.73 -25.29 1.73
N ARG A 38 -4.41 -24.20 1.34
CA ARG A 38 -4.12 -23.46 0.12
C ARG A 38 -2.94 -22.53 0.36
N THR A 39 -2.01 -22.48 -0.60
CA THR A 39 -0.89 -21.54 -0.58
C THR A 39 -1.40 -20.11 -0.62
N ILE A 40 -0.87 -19.25 0.23
CA ILE A 40 -1.13 -17.82 0.26
C ILE A 40 -0.02 -17.11 -0.51
N ASP A 41 -0.29 -16.80 -1.76
CA ASP A 41 0.61 -16.02 -2.60
C ASP A 41 0.44 -14.51 -2.30
N ILE A 42 1.57 -13.86 -1.95
CA ILE A 42 1.63 -12.45 -1.54
C ILE A 42 2.40 -11.69 -2.62
N ALA A 43 1.79 -10.62 -3.15
CA ALA A 43 2.46 -9.76 -4.12
C ALA A 43 3.58 -8.95 -3.47
N GLU A 44 4.79 -9.08 -3.98
CA GLU A 44 5.91 -8.19 -3.73
C GLU A 44 5.99 -7.17 -4.86
N MET A 45 5.50 -5.96 -4.59
CA MET A 45 5.59 -4.86 -5.55
C MET A 45 7.02 -4.31 -5.61
N THR A 46 7.36 -3.63 -6.69
CA THR A 46 8.75 -3.21 -6.96
C THR A 46 9.21 -1.95 -6.20
N TRP A 47 8.37 -1.37 -5.34
CA TRP A 47 8.78 -0.25 -4.47
C TRP A 47 9.04 -0.71 -3.02
N PRO A 48 9.95 -0.01 -2.30
CA PRO A 48 10.53 -0.53 -1.06
C PRO A 48 9.54 -0.82 0.08
N SER A 49 8.49 0.02 0.26
CA SER A 49 7.51 -0.21 1.34
C SER A 49 6.71 -1.47 1.11
N ALA A 50 6.16 -1.65 -0.07
CA ALA A 50 5.37 -2.82 -0.41
C ALA A 50 6.20 -4.11 -0.40
N ALA A 51 7.45 -4.07 -0.87
CA ALA A 51 8.36 -5.20 -0.79
C ALA A 51 8.60 -5.60 0.69
N ALA A 52 8.92 -4.64 1.56
CA ALA A 52 9.11 -4.91 2.98
C ALA A 52 7.82 -5.44 3.65
N LEU A 53 6.64 -4.88 3.32
CA LEU A 53 5.35 -5.35 3.83
C LEU A 53 5.06 -6.79 3.39
N ALA A 54 5.35 -7.15 2.14
CA ALA A 54 5.19 -8.54 1.67
C ALA A 54 5.98 -9.52 2.54
N HIS A 55 7.24 -9.21 2.85
CA HIS A 55 8.10 -10.05 3.71
C HIS A 55 7.67 -10.05 5.19
N ILE A 56 7.20 -8.92 5.73
CA ILE A 56 6.61 -8.84 7.09
C ILE A 56 5.44 -9.81 7.20
N HIS A 57 4.48 -9.70 6.27
CA HIS A 57 3.27 -10.50 6.30
C HIS A 57 3.55 -11.98 6.01
N ALA A 58 4.44 -12.28 5.06
CA ALA A 58 4.87 -13.66 4.80
C ALA A 58 5.48 -14.30 6.05
N THR A 59 6.37 -13.61 6.76
CA THR A 59 6.99 -14.12 7.99
C THR A 59 5.95 -14.37 9.09
N ILE A 60 5.00 -13.45 9.29
CA ILE A 60 3.96 -13.61 10.30
C ILE A 60 3.04 -14.82 9.96
N LEU A 61 2.62 -14.94 8.69
CA LEU A 61 1.75 -16.03 8.26
C LEU A 61 2.48 -17.37 8.31
N GLU A 62 3.72 -17.46 7.85
CA GLU A 62 4.50 -18.70 7.82
C GLU A 62 4.91 -19.14 9.22
N LYS A 63 5.58 -18.28 9.98
CA LYS A 63 6.13 -18.62 11.31
C LYS A 63 5.12 -18.57 12.43
N GLY A 64 4.14 -17.66 12.34
CA GLY A 64 3.12 -17.46 13.36
C GLY A 64 1.93 -18.39 13.21
N TYR A 65 1.32 -18.40 12.04
CA TYR A 65 0.12 -19.17 11.75
C TYR A 65 0.40 -20.55 11.13
N GLY A 66 1.60 -20.77 10.59
CA GLY A 66 1.98 -22.02 9.91
C GLY A 66 1.35 -22.16 8.52
N CYS A 67 1.08 -21.04 7.84
CA CYS A 67 0.60 -21.04 6.47
C CYS A 67 1.68 -21.51 5.50
N ASP A 68 1.26 -22.11 4.39
CA ASP A 68 2.09 -22.23 3.18
C ASP A 68 2.05 -20.89 2.44
N VAL A 69 3.19 -20.22 2.31
CA VAL A 69 3.28 -18.85 1.77
C VAL A 69 4.25 -18.81 0.61
N GLU A 70 3.89 -18.09 -0.46
CA GLU A 70 4.75 -17.79 -1.59
C GLU A 70 4.78 -16.28 -1.84
N ILE A 71 5.97 -15.69 -1.97
CA ILE A 71 6.11 -14.29 -2.41
C ILE A 71 6.23 -14.30 -3.93
N VAL A 72 5.38 -13.52 -4.60
CA VAL A 72 5.34 -13.43 -6.06
C VAL A 72 5.57 -11.99 -6.51
N ALA A 73 6.38 -11.81 -7.56
CA ALA A 73 6.63 -10.47 -8.11
C ALA A 73 5.32 -9.82 -8.61
N GLY A 74 5.15 -8.54 -8.31
CA GLY A 74 3.97 -7.78 -8.69
C GLY A 74 4.26 -6.31 -8.95
N ASP A 75 3.28 -5.66 -9.57
CA ASP A 75 3.14 -4.21 -9.71
C ASP A 75 1.65 -3.88 -9.81
N THR A 76 1.23 -2.64 -9.57
CA THR A 76 -0.19 -2.28 -9.37
C THR A 76 -1.10 -2.84 -10.47
N VAL A 77 -0.84 -2.49 -11.71
CA VAL A 77 -1.73 -2.84 -12.84
C VAL A 77 -1.77 -4.34 -13.14
N PRO A 78 -0.63 -5.04 -13.32
CA PRO A 78 -0.68 -6.47 -13.62
C PRO A 78 -1.17 -7.31 -12.43
N THR A 79 -0.88 -6.91 -11.20
CA THR A 79 -1.33 -7.61 -9.99
C THR A 79 -2.83 -7.50 -9.81
N SER A 80 -3.39 -6.27 -9.84
CA SER A 80 -4.83 -6.06 -9.73
C SER A 80 -5.61 -6.77 -10.84
N SER A 81 -5.18 -6.68 -12.10
CA SER A 81 -5.80 -7.39 -13.21
C SER A 81 -5.79 -8.91 -13.01
N SER A 82 -4.70 -9.46 -12.48
CA SER A 82 -4.60 -10.90 -12.16
C SER A 82 -5.52 -11.30 -11.00
N MET A 83 -5.57 -10.49 -9.94
CA MET A 83 -6.46 -10.71 -8.79
C MET A 83 -7.93 -10.71 -9.23
N MET A 84 -8.36 -9.68 -9.98
CA MET A 84 -9.73 -9.55 -10.49
C MET A 84 -10.13 -10.71 -11.40
N SER A 85 -9.26 -11.15 -12.30
CA SER A 85 -9.60 -12.14 -13.33
C SER A 85 -9.33 -13.60 -12.96
N ARG A 86 -8.38 -13.86 -12.04
CA ARG A 86 -7.89 -15.21 -11.72
C ARG A 86 -7.89 -15.53 -10.21
N GLY A 87 -8.11 -14.53 -9.35
CA GLY A 87 -8.02 -14.67 -7.90
C GLY A 87 -6.60 -14.96 -7.39
N THR A 88 -5.58 -14.47 -8.09
CA THR A 88 -4.16 -14.63 -7.71
C THR A 88 -3.36 -13.39 -8.16
N PRO A 89 -2.42 -12.89 -7.35
CA PRO A 89 -2.06 -13.37 -6.01
C PRO A 89 -3.22 -13.25 -5.00
N ALA A 90 -3.10 -14.01 -3.90
CA ALA A 90 -4.10 -14.00 -2.84
C ALA A 90 -4.21 -12.64 -2.15
N VAL A 91 -3.06 -11.97 -1.94
CA VAL A 91 -2.98 -10.69 -1.23
C VAL A 91 -1.96 -9.77 -1.89
N ALA A 92 -2.32 -8.50 -1.99
CA ALA A 92 -1.45 -7.38 -2.29
C ALA A 92 -1.42 -6.46 -1.05
N PRO A 93 -0.34 -6.49 -0.23
CA PRO A 93 -0.30 -5.79 1.06
C PRO A 93 -0.31 -4.26 0.97
N GLU A 94 0.09 -3.71 -0.16
CA GLU A 94 0.06 -2.27 -0.44
C GLU A 94 -0.34 -2.05 -1.89
N LEU A 95 -1.65 -1.96 -2.13
CA LEU A 95 -2.23 -1.71 -3.45
C LEU A 95 -2.75 -0.28 -3.53
N TRP A 96 -2.23 0.48 -4.48
CA TRP A 96 -2.67 1.86 -4.77
C TRP A 96 -3.80 1.80 -5.80
N THR A 97 -5.01 2.18 -5.40
CA THR A 97 -6.22 1.92 -6.18
C THR A 97 -6.73 3.09 -7.01
N SER A 98 -6.24 4.31 -6.81
CA SER A 98 -6.77 5.52 -7.48
C SER A 98 -6.81 5.43 -9.01
N ALA A 99 -5.76 4.89 -9.65
CA ALA A 99 -5.69 4.78 -11.10
C ALA A 99 -6.40 3.54 -11.68
N ILE A 100 -6.97 2.70 -10.82
CA ILE A 100 -7.74 1.49 -11.19
C ILE A 100 -9.10 1.47 -10.49
N GLU A 101 -9.55 2.63 -9.99
CA GLU A 101 -10.67 2.74 -9.04
C GLU A 101 -11.95 2.13 -9.57
N ASP A 102 -12.34 2.45 -10.80
CA ASP A 102 -13.58 1.93 -11.39
C ASP A 102 -13.53 0.41 -11.57
N ALA A 103 -12.46 -0.10 -12.18
CA ALA A 103 -12.30 -1.54 -12.40
C ALA A 103 -12.21 -2.31 -11.08
N TRP A 104 -11.56 -1.71 -10.08
CA TRP A 104 -11.42 -2.31 -8.75
C TRP A 104 -12.74 -2.29 -7.99
N ALA A 105 -13.50 -1.19 -8.04
CA ALA A 105 -14.84 -1.07 -7.45
C ALA A 105 -15.84 -2.04 -8.08
N ASP A 106 -15.82 -2.19 -9.40
CA ASP A 106 -16.63 -3.18 -10.12
C ASP A 106 -16.29 -4.61 -9.68
N ALA A 107 -15.00 -4.94 -9.56
CA ALA A 107 -14.55 -6.24 -9.10
C ALA A 107 -14.94 -6.54 -7.64
N ILE A 108 -14.95 -5.52 -6.76
CA ILE A 108 -15.50 -5.62 -5.40
C ILE A 108 -17.01 -5.90 -5.47
N ALA A 109 -17.75 -5.17 -6.30
CA ALA A 109 -19.20 -5.35 -6.46
C ALA A 109 -19.55 -6.74 -7.04
N GLU A 110 -18.70 -7.28 -7.90
CA GLU A 110 -18.82 -8.64 -8.46
C GLU A 110 -18.38 -9.73 -7.45
N GLY A 111 -17.70 -9.35 -6.37
CA GLY A 111 -17.21 -10.27 -5.34
C GLY A 111 -16.00 -11.11 -5.78
N THR A 112 -15.15 -10.57 -6.67
CA THR A 112 -13.92 -11.23 -7.11
C THR A 112 -12.71 -10.82 -6.28
N VAL A 113 -12.73 -9.61 -5.73
CA VAL A 113 -11.72 -9.06 -4.82
C VAL A 113 -12.36 -8.37 -3.62
N VAL A 114 -11.55 -8.10 -2.59
CA VAL A 114 -11.97 -7.38 -1.38
C VAL A 114 -10.84 -6.48 -0.90
N GLU A 115 -11.19 -5.39 -0.22
CA GLU A 115 -10.28 -4.60 0.60
C GLU A 115 -10.40 -5.06 2.05
N LEU A 116 -9.28 -5.38 2.68
CA LEU A 116 -9.27 -5.90 4.06
C LEU A 116 -8.93 -4.83 5.09
N SER A 117 -8.05 -3.88 4.75
CA SER A 117 -7.69 -2.72 5.59
C SER A 117 -6.97 -1.65 4.78
N ASP A 118 -6.75 -0.49 5.40
CA ASP A 118 -5.85 0.53 4.89
C ASP A 118 -4.40 0.14 5.21
N ALA A 119 -3.56 -0.08 4.19
CA ALA A 119 -2.14 -0.36 4.38
C ALA A 119 -1.40 0.86 4.96
N ILE A 120 -1.80 2.07 4.52
CA ILE A 120 -1.31 3.37 5.03
C ILE A 120 -2.49 4.11 5.66
N THR A 121 -2.47 4.26 6.99
CA THR A 121 -3.64 4.63 7.79
C THR A 121 -3.88 6.14 7.93
N ASP A 122 -2.93 6.99 7.57
CA ASP A 122 -2.98 8.45 7.73
C ASP A 122 -2.81 9.23 6.41
N GLY A 123 -3.03 8.54 5.27
CA GLY A 123 -3.09 9.12 3.93
C GLY A 123 -1.75 9.13 3.21
N THR A 124 -1.82 9.42 1.93
CA THR A 124 -0.67 9.41 1.01
C THR A 124 -0.54 10.75 0.28
N VAL A 125 0.64 11.01 -0.25
CA VAL A 125 0.94 12.17 -1.10
C VAL A 125 1.48 11.66 -2.44
N GLU A 126 1.06 12.26 -3.54
CA GLU A 126 1.51 11.90 -4.87
C GLU A 126 1.57 13.14 -5.77
N GLY A 127 2.57 13.25 -6.64
CA GLY A 127 2.67 14.42 -7.52
C GLY A 127 4.01 14.58 -8.22
N TRP A 128 4.20 15.74 -8.83
CA TRP A 128 5.46 16.15 -9.42
C TRP A 128 6.23 17.03 -8.46
N PHE A 129 7.54 16.83 -8.42
CA PHE A 129 8.43 17.50 -7.49
C PHE A 129 9.65 18.07 -8.19
N ILE A 130 10.21 19.13 -7.61
CA ILE A 130 11.54 19.67 -7.92
C ILE A 130 12.33 19.83 -6.61
N PRO A 131 13.68 19.87 -6.65
CA PRO A 131 14.47 20.16 -5.47
C PRO A 131 14.19 21.56 -4.91
N GLU A 132 14.19 21.70 -3.57
CA GLU A 132 14.01 23.00 -2.90
C GLU A 132 15.05 24.03 -3.36
N TYR A 133 16.33 23.64 -3.50
CA TYR A 133 17.39 24.53 -4.00
C TYR A 133 17.12 25.03 -5.44
N THR A 134 16.41 24.25 -6.27
CA THR A 134 16.02 24.67 -7.62
C THR A 134 14.95 25.75 -7.55
N GLN A 135 13.95 25.59 -6.67
CA GLN A 135 12.90 26.59 -6.45
C GLN A 135 13.48 27.85 -5.78
N GLU A 136 14.38 27.72 -4.79
CA GLU A 136 15.04 28.88 -4.16
C GLU A 136 15.80 29.74 -5.17
N ALA A 137 16.44 29.09 -6.15
CA ALA A 137 17.13 29.78 -7.25
C ALA A 137 16.17 30.41 -8.29
N ASN A 138 14.94 29.84 -8.41
CA ASN A 138 13.90 30.25 -9.35
C ASN A 138 12.53 30.30 -8.65
N PRO A 139 12.25 31.37 -7.87
CA PRO A 139 11.07 31.43 -6.99
C PRO A 139 9.70 31.38 -7.70
N GLU A 140 9.68 31.58 -9.01
CA GLU A 140 8.49 31.45 -9.87
C GLU A 140 8.06 29.98 -10.09
N LEU A 141 8.95 29.00 -9.90
CA LEU A 141 8.69 27.58 -10.15
C LEU A 141 7.85 26.96 -9.03
N THR A 142 6.62 27.41 -8.88
CA THR A 142 5.68 26.93 -7.83
C THR A 142 4.61 25.97 -8.36
N SER A 143 4.48 25.83 -9.68
CA SER A 143 3.48 25.01 -10.32
C SER A 143 4.06 24.21 -11.49
N ALA A 144 3.42 23.10 -11.85
CA ALA A 144 3.79 22.32 -13.04
C ALA A 144 3.85 23.19 -14.29
N LYS A 145 2.85 24.05 -14.49
CA LYS A 145 2.80 24.97 -15.63
C LYS A 145 3.99 25.94 -15.67
N ALA A 146 4.44 26.44 -14.51
CA ALA A 146 5.60 27.31 -14.44
C ALA A 146 6.90 26.57 -14.78
N VAL A 147 7.06 25.32 -14.28
CA VAL A 147 8.22 24.49 -14.58
C VAL A 147 8.28 24.08 -16.05
N ILE A 148 7.15 23.69 -16.64
CA ILE A 148 7.05 23.26 -18.04
C ILE A 148 7.48 24.36 -19.02
N ALA A 149 7.30 25.64 -18.67
CA ALA A 149 7.73 26.76 -19.48
C ALA A 149 9.26 26.94 -19.55
N HIS A 150 10.04 26.21 -18.76
CA HIS A 150 11.49 26.32 -18.63
C HIS A 150 12.23 24.98 -18.80
N PRO A 151 12.09 24.29 -19.96
CA PRO A 151 12.76 23.00 -20.19
C PRO A 151 14.30 23.12 -20.08
N GLU A 152 14.87 24.29 -20.40
CA GLU A 152 16.30 24.54 -20.32
C GLU A 152 16.88 24.45 -18.89
N LEU A 153 16.04 24.54 -17.85
CA LEU A 153 16.46 24.37 -16.46
C LEU A 153 16.56 22.88 -16.06
N PHE A 154 15.91 21.99 -16.82
CA PHE A 154 15.83 20.55 -16.53
C PHE A 154 16.31 19.72 -17.73
N PRO A 155 17.52 19.97 -18.25
CA PRO A 155 17.95 19.42 -19.54
C PRO A 155 17.99 17.90 -19.51
N ASP A 156 17.51 17.29 -20.59
CA ASP A 156 17.65 15.85 -20.82
C ASP A 156 19.12 15.50 -21.09
N PRO A 157 19.75 14.55 -20.35
CA PRO A 157 21.13 14.17 -20.57
C PRO A 157 21.45 13.60 -21.97
N GLU A 158 20.45 13.06 -22.66
CA GLU A 158 20.58 12.47 -24.01
C GLU A 158 20.21 13.46 -25.10
N GLU A 159 19.24 14.35 -24.83
CA GLU A 159 18.76 15.39 -25.74
C GLU A 159 18.74 16.76 -25.03
N PRO A 160 19.91 17.43 -24.88
CA PRO A 160 20.04 18.61 -24.02
C PRO A 160 19.22 19.84 -24.44
N ASP A 161 18.67 19.84 -25.64
CA ASP A 161 17.74 20.88 -26.13
C ASP A 161 16.31 20.69 -25.62
N GLN A 162 16.01 19.55 -24.93
CA GLN A 162 14.74 19.23 -24.32
C GLN A 162 14.86 19.14 -22.79
N GLY A 163 13.76 19.34 -22.09
CA GLY A 163 13.64 19.02 -20.67
C GLY A 163 13.38 17.53 -20.46
N ARG A 164 13.65 17.03 -19.25
CA ARG A 164 13.28 15.64 -18.86
C ARG A 164 12.36 15.65 -17.65
N LEU A 165 11.21 14.97 -17.77
CA LEU A 165 10.39 14.53 -16.65
C LEU A 165 10.71 13.05 -16.32
N TYR A 166 11.18 12.79 -15.12
CA TYR A 166 11.35 11.43 -14.61
C TYR A 166 10.00 10.92 -14.10
N SER A 167 9.40 10.02 -14.85
CA SER A 167 8.12 9.39 -14.57
C SER A 167 8.25 8.14 -13.72
N CYS A 168 7.15 7.43 -13.59
CA CYS A 168 7.08 6.14 -12.91
C CYS A 168 7.71 5.01 -13.73
N PRO A 169 8.16 3.95 -13.04
CA PRO A 169 8.45 2.68 -13.68
C PRO A 169 7.23 2.10 -14.41
N PRO A 170 7.45 1.31 -15.49
CA PRO A 170 6.38 0.62 -16.18
C PRO A 170 5.64 -0.36 -15.27
N GLY A 171 4.32 -0.39 -15.39
CA GLY A 171 3.43 -1.26 -14.60
C GLY A 171 2.94 -0.66 -13.29
N TRP A 172 3.45 0.49 -12.89
CA TRP A 172 2.89 1.26 -11.78
C TRP A 172 1.65 2.03 -12.24
N ALA A 173 0.69 2.25 -11.33
CA ALA A 173 -0.51 3.02 -11.63
C ALA A 173 -0.21 4.46 -12.11
N CYS A 174 0.79 5.09 -11.50
CA CYS A 174 1.21 6.45 -11.85
C CYS A 174 1.88 6.59 -13.23
N GLU A 175 2.24 5.50 -13.90
CA GLU A 175 2.70 5.55 -15.30
C GLU A 175 1.60 6.11 -16.20
N LEU A 176 0.36 5.65 -16.01
CA LEU A 176 -0.79 6.09 -16.79
C LEU A 176 -1.09 7.57 -16.52
N SER A 177 -1.25 7.95 -15.26
CA SER A 177 -1.59 9.34 -14.88
C SER A 177 -0.50 10.35 -15.24
N THR A 178 0.79 9.98 -15.10
CA THR A 178 1.90 10.88 -15.48
C THR A 178 1.99 11.03 -16.99
N SER A 179 1.77 9.96 -17.77
CA SER A 179 1.75 10.00 -19.23
C SER A 179 0.61 10.86 -19.75
N ALA A 180 -0.58 10.72 -19.17
CA ALA A 180 -1.73 11.54 -19.53
C ALA A 180 -1.51 13.04 -19.20
N LEU A 181 -0.95 13.33 -18.01
CA LEU A 181 -0.59 14.72 -17.68
C LEU A 181 0.48 15.30 -18.60
N PHE A 182 1.45 14.51 -19.02
CA PHE A 182 2.47 14.92 -19.99
C PHE A 182 1.83 15.34 -21.31
N GLU A 183 0.87 14.57 -21.82
CA GLU A 183 0.07 14.90 -23.00
C GLU A 183 -0.83 16.11 -22.75
N ALA A 184 -1.58 16.15 -21.63
CA ALA A 184 -2.52 17.22 -21.31
C ALA A 184 -1.85 18.60 -21.15
N PHE A 185 -0.55 18.62 -20.84
CA PHE A 185 0.25 19.84 -20.78
C PHE A 185 0.99 20.17 -22.09
N ASP A 186 0.75 19.44 -23.19
CA ASP A 186 1.39 19.61 -24.49
C ASP A 186 2.94 19.59 -24.38
N MET A 187 3.49 18.64 -23.57
CA MET A 187 4.93 18.62 -23.26
C MET A 187 5.80 17.98 -24.37
N GLU A 188 5.24 17.23 -25.30
CA GLU A 188 5.96 16.37 -26.26
C GLU A 188 6.93 17.14 -27.17
N GLU A 189 6.70 18.44 -27.40
CA GLU A 189 7.56 19.25 -28.28
C GLU A 189 8.90 19.60 -27.62
N ASN A 190 8.90 19.83 -26.28
CA ASN A 190 10.05 20.41 -25.58
C ASN A 190 10.54 19.59 -24.40
N TRP A 191 9.90 18.44 -24.15
CA TRP A 191 10.21 17.57 -23.01
C TRP A 191 10.23 16.11 -23.41
N ASN A 192 11.10 15.34 -22.75
CA ASN A 192 11.12 13.88 -22.80
C ASN A 192 10.52 13.30 -21.53
N LEU A 193 9.58 12.37 -21.68
CA LEU A 193 9.06 11.56 -20.60
C LEU A 193 9.98 10.34 -20.42
N PHE A 194 10.71 10.28 -19.33
CA PHE A 194 11.64 9.19 -19.04
C PHE A 194 11.08 8.26 -17.96
N SER A 195 10.82 7.01 -18.32
CA SER A 195 10.40 5.97 -17.37
C SER A 195 11.60 5.14 -16.90
N PRO A 196 12.02 5.26 -15.62
CA PRO A 196 13.06 4.39 -15.04
C PRO A 196 12.59 2.94 -15.02
N GLY A 197 13.52 2.00 -15.15
CA GLY A 197 13.17 0.58 -15.22
C GLY A 197 12.70 -0.05 -13.89
N SER A 198 12.78 0.69 -12.77
CA SER A 198 12.34 0.27 -11.44
C SER A 198 12.26 1.45 -10.47
N GLY A 199 11.59 1.29 -9.32
CA GLY A 199 11.58 2.28 -8.24
C GLY A 199 12.99 2.62 -7.75
N GLY A 200 13.85 1.64 -7.55
CA GLY A 200 15.25 1.88 -7.17
C GLY A 200 16.06 2.67 -8.23
N ALA A 201 15.73 2.54 -9.51
CA ALA A 201 16.35 3.35 -10.57
C ALA A 201 15.84 4.80 -10.54
N LEU A 202 14.57 5.02 -10.19
CA LEU A 202 14.02 6.36 -9.95
C LEU A 202 14.70 6.99 -8.73
N ASP A 203 14.78 6.30 -7.62
CA ASP A 203 15.47 6.73 -6.39
C ASP A 203 16.91 7.12 -6.63
N ALA A 204 17.65 6.29 -7.37
CA ALA A 204 19.05 6.55 -7.73
C ALA A 204 19.19 7.80 -8.62
N SER A 205 18.24 8.05 -9.52
CA SER A 205 18.23 9.24 -10.36
C SER A 205 18.01 10.51 -9.55
N ILE A 206 17.05 10.49 -8.61
CA ILE A 206 16.75 11.58 -7.69
C ILE A 206 17.97 11.82 -6.77
N ALA A 207 18.47 10.79 -6.08
CA ALA A 207 19.63 10.90 -5.20
C ALA A 207 20.87 11.44 -5.88
N ARG A 208 21.11 11.05 -7.14
CA ARG A 208 22.21 11.60 -7.96
C ARG A 208 22.05 13.08 -8.22
N ALA A 209 20.85 13.52 -8.60
CA ALA A 209 20.57 14.93 -8.88
C ALA A 209 20.79 15.77 -7.61
N PHE A 210 20.23 15.35 -6.46
CA PHE A 210 20.42 16.04 -5.18
C PHE A 210 21.90 16.07 -4.73
N THR A 211 22.64 14.97 -4.91
CA THR A 211 24.07 14.91 -4.53
C THR A 211 24.93 15.88 -5.36
N ARG A 212 24.50 16.20 -6.59
CA ARG A 212 25.21 17.10 -7.51
C ARG A 212 24.64 18.51 -7.55
N GLU A 213 23.56 18.75 -6.79
CA GLU A 213 22.78 19.99 -6.85
C GLU A 213 22.33 20.32 -8.29
N GLU A 214 21.98 19.26 -9.06
CA GLU A 214 21.45 19.39 -10.43
C GLU A 214 19.92 19.52 -10.36
N PRO A 215 19.27 20.41 -11.13
CA PRO A 215 17.83 20.46 -11.25
C PRO A 215 17.28 19.14 -11.81
N ILE A 216 16.15 18.69 -11.26
CA ILE A 216 15.43 17.50 -11.72
C ILE A 216 13.93 17.73 -11.55
N LEU A 217 13.12 17.42 -12.58
CA LEU A 217 11.67 17.32 -12.48
C LEU A 217 11.31 15.83 -12.41
N PHE A 218 10.61 15.42 -11.36
CA PHE A 218 10.30 14.03 -11.14
C PHE A 218 8.92 13.81 -10.51
N TYR A 219 8.28 12.72 -10.92
CA TYR A 219 7.15 12.17 -10.19
C TYR A 219 7.67 11.49 -8.91
N TYR A 220 6.94 11.67 -7.82
CA TYR A 220 7.18 10.91 -6.60
C TYR A 220 5.95 10.85 -5.69
N TRP A 221 6.05 10.05 -4.62
CA TRP A 221 4.99 9.86 -3.64
C TRP A 221 5.54 9.84 -2.21
N GLY A 222 4.64 9.95 -1.22
CA GLY A 222 4.97 9.81 0.21
C GLY A 222 3.97 8.91 0.93
N PRO A 223 4.42 8.19 1.97
CA PRO A 223 5.71 8.31 2.68
C PRO A 223 6.85 7.53 2.01
N THR A 224 8.03 8.15 1.93
CA THR A 224 9.24 7.50 1.41
C THR A 224 10.50 8.04 2.09
N ALA A 225 11.57 7.23 2.09
CA ALA A 225 12.89 7.67 2.56
C ALA A 225 13.46 8.83 1.72
N ILE A 226 13.16 8.87 0.42
CA ILE A 226 13.64 9.91 -0.52
C ILE A 226 13.12 11.28 -0.12
N LEU A 227 11.80 11.46 0.05
CA LEU A 227 11.24 12.76 0.45
C LEU A 227 11.62 13.16 1.88
N GLY A 228 11.90 12.19 2.76
CA GLY A 228 12.42 12.47 4.10
C GLY A 228 13.88 12.92 4.11
N LYS A 229 14.69 12.48 3.14
CA LYS A 229 16.11 12.74 3.05
C LYS A 229 16.47 13.94 2.18
N TYR A 230 15.72 14.14 1.12
CA TYR A 230 15.97 15.15 0.10
C TYR A 230 14.87 16.21 0.08
N PRO A 231 15.16 17.46 0.52
CA PRO A 231 14.16 18.53 0.52
C PRO A 231 13.67 18.82 -0.90
N ALA A 232 12.43 18.46 -1.17
CA ALA A 232 11.77 18.65 -2.46
C ALA A 232 10.46 19.42 -2.28
N VAL A 233 10.09 20.18 -3.29
CA VAL A 233 8.86 20.97 -3.34
C VAL A 233 7.89 20.29 -4.29
N GLN A 234 6.68 19.97 -3.80
CA GLN A 234 5.59 19.49 -4.63
C GLN A 234 5.05 20.67 -5.47
N LEU A 235 4.90 20.45 -6.75
CA LEU A 235 4.37 21.45 -7.68
C LEU A 235 2.83 21.46 -7.63
N ASP A 236 2.27 22.67 -7.68
CA ASP A 236 0.84 22.85 -7.91
C ASP A 236 0.49 22.44 -9.36
N ILE A 237 -0.34 21.41 -9.50
CA ILE A 237 -0.89 20.96 -10.80
C ILE A 237 -2.28 21.54 -11.04
N GLY A 238 -2.96 21.96 -9.98
CA GLY A 238 -4.34 22.44 -9.99
C GLY A 238 -5.22 21.65 -9.01
N GLU A 239 -6.52 21.71 -9.21
CA GLU A 239 -7.46 20.94 -8.41
C GLU A 239 -7.59 19.52 -8.95
N THR A 240 -7.96 18.58 -8.07
CA THR A 240 -8.25 17.20 -8.46
C THR A 240 -9.66 17.12 -9.02
N ASP A 241 -9.79 16.61 -10.24
CA ASP A 241 -11.04 16.23 -10.89
C ASP A 241 -11.01 14.71 -11.12
N MET A 242 -11.81 13.96 -10.36
CA MET A 242 -11.80 12.50 -10.39
C MET A 242 -12.28 11.93 -11.72
N ASP A 243 -13.26 12.56 -12.38
CA ASP A 243 -13.75 12.09 -13.68
C ASP A 243 -12.63 12.21 -14.75
N VAL A 244 -11.88 13.31 -14.72
CA VAL A 244 -10.70 13.51 -15.58
C VAL A 244 -9.58 12.54 -15.21
N TYR A 245 -9.33 12.33 -13.92
CA TYR A 245 -8.27 11.44 -13.46
C TYR A 245 -8.54 9.97 -13.87
N GLN A 246 -9.77 9.51 -13.72
CA GLN A 246 -10.17 8.17 -14.11
C GLN A 246 -10.04 7.97 -15.63
N CYS A 247 -10.51 8.94 -16.44
CA CYS A 247 -10.32 8.88 -17.87
C CYS A 247 -8.83 8.85 -18.26
N ASN A 248 -7.99 9.68 -17.64
CA ASN A 248 -6.54 9.69 -17.86
C ASN A 248 -5.85 8.35 -17.55
N THR A 249 -6.45 7.53 -16.70
CA THR A 249 -5.88 6.24 -16.27
C THR A 249 -6.58 5.03 -16.89
N ASP A 250 -7.66 5.25 -17.66
CA ASP A 250 -8.37 4.21 -18.41
C ASP A 250 -7.90 4.16 -19.86
N PRO A 251 -7.20 3.09 -20.28
CA PRO A 251 -6.77 2.94 -21.69
C PRO A 251 -7.93 2.80 -22.70
N GLU A 252 -9.15 2.59 -22.23
CA GLU A 252 -10.36 2.52 -23.09
C GLU A 252 -11.12 3.84 -23.15
N CYS A 253 -10.67 4.90 -22.43
CA CYS A 253 -11.30 6.21 -22.52
C CYS A 253 -10.95 6.90 -23.84
N ASP A 254 -11.97 7.32 -24.58
CA ASP A 254 -11.82 8.01 -25.88
C ASP A 254 -11.67 9.54 -25.76
N GLU A 255 -11.80 10.11 -24.56
CA GLU A 255 -11.62 11.54 -24.35
C GLU A 255 -10.13 11.91 -24.31
N PRO A 256 -9.76 13.11 -24.76
CA PRO A 256 -8.38 13.57 -24.69
C PRO A 256 -7.94 13.71 -23.23
N ALA A 257 -6.67 13.45 -22.96
CA ALA A 257 -6.06 13.64 -21.65
C ALA A 257 -6.32 15.05 -21.08
N GLY A 258 -6.70 15.13 -19.82
CA GLY A 258 -7.04 16.37 -19.13
C GLY A 258 -6.09 16.69 -17.98
N VAL A 259 -5.94 18.01 -17.68
CA VAL A 259 -5.12 18.43 -16.54
C VAL A 259 -5.92 18.27 -15.23
N THR A 260 -5.41 17.45 -14.33
CA THR A 260 -5.92 17.25 -12.97
C THR A 260 -4.78 16.91 -12.03
N ALA A 261 -4.87 17.36 -10.77
CA ALA A 261 -3.91 16.90 -9.75
C ALA A 261 -4.16 15.43 -9.40
N TYR A 262 -3.11 14.79 -8.87
CA TYR A 262 -3.23 13.44 -8.32
C TYR A 262 -4.21 13.45 -7.13
N PRO A 263 -5.13 12.49 -7.05
CA PRO A 263 -6.00 12.36 -5.88
C PRO A 263 -5.20 11.91 -4.66
N SER A 264 -5.76 12.12 -3.46
CA SER A 264 -5.26 11.42 -2.27
C SER A 264 -5.61 9.94 -2.44
N SER A 265 -4.61 9.16 -2.80
CA SER A 265 -4.80 7.74 -3.13
C SER A 265 -4.84 6.89 -1.86
N PRO A 266 -5.89 6.09 -1.65
CA PRO A 266 -5.80 5.05 -0.63
C PRO A 266 -4.78 3.99 -1.08
N ALA A 267 -3.90 3.60 -0.15
CA ALA A 267 -3.11 2.39 -0.27
C ALA A 267 -3.72 1.35 0.65
N VAL A 268 -4.28 0.30 0.05
CA VAL A 268 -5.08 -0.72 0.76
C VAL A 268 -4.40 -2.08 0.77
N VAL A 269 -4.81 -2.92 1.70
CA VAL A 269 -4.56 -4.36 1.60
C VAL A 269 -5.65 -4.96 0.73
N GLY A 270 -5.34 -5.14 -0.55
CA GLY A 270 -6.22 -5.81 -1.50
C GLY A 270 -6.06 -7.32 -1.44
N ALA A 271 -7.18 -8.06 -1.56
CA ALA A 271 -7.15 -9.52 -1.55
C ALA A 271 -8.14 -10.12 -2.54
N ALA A 272 -7.83 -11.32 -3.05
CA ALA A 272 -8.78 -12.13 -3.78
C ALA A 272 -9.92 -12.58 -2.86
N ALA A 273 -11.17 -12.47 -3.29
CA ALA A 273 -12.34 -12.67 -2.41
C ALA A 273 -12.42 -14.06 -1.78
N TRP A 274 -11.86 -15.09 -2.44
CA TRP A 274 -11.84 -16.45 -1.91
C TRP A 274 -11.18 -16.55 -0.51
N ILE A 275 -10.30 -15.59 -0.17
CA ILE A 275 -9.58 -15.58 1.12
C ILE A 275 -10.55 -15.49 2.30
N GLN A 276 -11.69 -14.81 2.12
CA GLN A 276 -12.70 -14.66 3.17
C GLN A 276 -13.40 -15.99 3.51
N GLU A 277 -13.58 -16.86 2.50
CA GLU A 277 -14.29 -18.12 2.66
C GLU A 277 -13.35 -19.29 2.94
N GLU A 278 -12.21 -19.36 2.22
CA GLU A 278 -11.29 -20.50 2.28
C GLU A 278 -10.14 -20.30 3.29
N ALA A 279 -9.82 -19.04 3.66
CA ALA A 279 -8.76 -18.70 4.62
C ALA A 279 -9.20 -17.57 5.59
N PRO A 280 -10.32 -17.73 6.31
CA PRO A 280 -10.91 -16.66 7.14
C PRO A 280 -9.97 -16.13 8.23
N VAL A 281 -9.05 -16.94 8.73
CA VAL A 281 -8.02 -16.51 9.70
C VAL A 281 -7.05 -15.53 9.06
N VAL A 282 -6.64 -15.78 7.82
CA VAL A 282 -5.77 -14.88 7.03
C VAL A 282 -6.50 -13.58 6.73
N ALA A 283 -7.77 -13.64 6.30
CA ALA A 283 -8.60 -12.45 6.09
C ALA A 283 -8.73 -11.62 7.38
N GLN A 284 -8.98 -12.27 8.52
CA GLN A 284 -9.06 -11.60 9.83
C GLN A 284 -7.71 -10.97 10.25
N TYR A 285 -6.60 -11.62 9.94
CA TYR A 285 -5.28 -11.05 10.17
C TYR A 285 -5.10 -9.77 9.37
N PHE A 286 -5.29 -9.81 8.06
CA PHE A 286 -5.13 -8.65 7.19
C PHE A 286 -6.13 -7.52 7.46
N SER A 287 -7.29 -7.80 8.05
CA SER A 287 -8.23 -6.75 8.47
C SER A 287 -7.76 -5.88 9.65
N LYS A 288 -6.64 -6.22 10.27
CA LYS A 288 -6.08 -5.50 11.43
C LYS A 288 -4.76 -4.81 11.13
N VAL A 289 -4.17 -5.09 9.97
CA VAL A 289 -2.86 -4.54 9.62
C VAL A 289 -3.01 -3.12 9.07
N GLY A 290 -1.97 -2.33 9.26
CA GLY A 290 -1.85 -0.97 8.75
C GLY A 290 -0.74 -0.25 9.48
N LEU A 291 -0.06 0.64 8.78
CA LEU A 291 1.03 1.46 9.31
C LEU A 291 0.74 2.94 9.03
N THR A 292 1.22 3.81 9.91
CA THR A 292 1.24 5.25 9.67
C THR A 292 2.40 5.63 8.75
N ASN A 293 2.32 6.82 8.13
CA ASN A 293 3.43 7.41 7.38
C ASN A 293 4.75 7.43 8.17
N ALA A 294 4.68 7.76 9.45
CA ALA A 294 5.85 7.78 10.32
C ALA A 294 6.47 6.38 10.49
N GLN A 295 5.64 5.34 10.66
CA GLN A 295 6.11 3.96 10.81
C GLN A 295 6.72 3.42 9.52
N ILE A 296 6.11 3.71 8.36
CA ILE A 296 6.67 3.34 7.05
C ILE A 296 7.97 4.11 6.80
N SER A 297 8.03 5.40 7.12
CA SER A 297 9.27 6.18 6.98
C SER A 297 10.41 5.59 7.81
N GLU A 298 10.16 5.20 9.07
CA GLU A 298 11.17 4.54 9.92
C GLU A 298 11.63 3.19 9.33
N LEU A 299 10.70 2.40 8.79
CA LEU A 299 10.99 1.14 8.09
C LEU A 299 11.93 1.38 6.91
N LEU A 300 11.62 2.36 6.07
CA LEU A 300 12.38 2.69 4.87
C LEU A 300 13.73 3.33 5.16
N VAL A 301 13.83 4.18 6.19
CA VAL A 301 15.10 4.76 6.65
C VAL A 301 16.05 3.66 7.09
N TYR A 302 15.58 2.65 7.81
CA TYR A 302 16.42 1.50 8.17
C TYR A 302 16.96 0.78 6.94
N GLY A 303 16.11 0.50 5.94
CA GLY A 303 16.50 -0.14 4.69
C GLY A 303 17.60 0.65 3.95
N ASP A 304 17.41 1.96 3.79
CA ASP A 304 18.36 2.86 3.12
C ASP A 304 19.71 2.97 3.87
N GLU A 305 19.67 3.24 5.18
CA GLU A 305 20.88 3.45 5.97
C GLU A 305 21.75 2.17 6.10
N ASN A 306 21.12 1.00 6.11
CA ASN A 306 21.79 -0.28 6.27
C ASN A 306 22.01 -1.01 4.94
N GLN A 307 21.56 -0.46 3.80
CA GLN A 307 21.54 -1.12 2.50
C GLN A 307 20.91 -2.53 2.58
N ALA A 308 19.86 -2.62 3.41
CA ALA A 308 19.13 -3.85 3.65
C ALA A 308 18.15 -4.12 2.51
N ASP A 309 18.03 -5.38 2.11
CA ASP A 309 16.96 -5.81 1.22
C ASP A 309 15.58 -5.85 1.96
N ALA A 310 14.54 -6.19 1.24
CA ALA A 310 13.18 -6.22 1.77
C ALA A 310 13.04 -7.23 2.92
N GLU A 311 13.68 -8.41 2.82
CA GLU A 311 13.65 -9.46 3.85
C GLU A 311 14.35 -8.98 5.14
N ALA A 312 15.55 -8.43 5.04
CA ALA A 312 16.30 -7.91 6.18
C ALA A 312 15.60 -6.70 6.82
N THR A 313 14.96 -5.85 6.01
CA THR A 313 14.15 -4.72 6.48
C THR A 313 12.92 -5.21 7.27
N ALA A 314 12.23 -6.21 6.76
CA ALA A 314 11.09 -6.85 7.42
C ALA A 314 11.51 -7.53 8.74
N GLU A 315 12.61 -8.26 8.75
CA GLU A 315 13.14 -8.90 9.96
C GLU A 315 13.47 -7.88 11.05
N ASN A 316 14.11 -6.76 10.68
CA ASN A 316 14.39 -5.67 11.61
C ASN A 316 13.11 -5.07 12.19
N PHE A 317 12.10 -4.81 11.35
CA PHE A 317 10.80 -4.30 11.80
C PHE A 317 10.16 -5.25 12.82
N LEU A 318 10.10 -6.52 12.52
CA LEU A 318 9.51 -7.53 13.40
C LEU A 318 10.25 -7.65 14.74
N LYS A 319 11.57 -7.43 14.76
CA LYS A 319 12.38 -7.44 16.00
C LYS A 319 12.23 -6.16 16.82
N THR A 320 12.11 -5.00 16.17
CA THR A 320 12.22 -3.69 16.84
C THR A 320 10.89 -2.99 17.06
N LYS A 321 9.83 -3.34 16.29
CA LYS A 321 8.49 -2.73 16.35
C LYS A 321 7.43 -3.69 16.85
N GLN A 322 7.77 -4.45 17.88
CA GLN A 322 6.86 -5.44 18.49
C GLN A 322 5.57 -4.81 19.02
N ASP A 323 5.64 -3.59 19.55
CA ASP A 323 4.50 -2.81 20.01
C ASP A 323 3.49 -2.45 18.91
N VAL A 324 3.91 -2.50 17.64
CA VAL A 324 3.05 -2.28 16.48
C VAL A 324 2.42 -3.59 16.01
N TRP A 325 3.21 -4.51 15.49
CA TRP A 325 2.69 -5.68 14.78
C TRP A 325 2.07 -6.74 15.70
N THR A 326 2.44 -6.81 16.99
CA THR A 326 1.79 -7.76 17.93
C THR A 326 0.32 -7.43 18.18
N GLN A 327 -0.13 -6.22 17.84
CA GLN A 327 -1.54 -5.85 17.90
C GLN A 327 -2.38 -6.47 16.76
N TRP A 328 -1.73 -6.91 15.69
CA TRP A 328 -2.40 -7.53 14.54
C TRP A 328 -2.75 -9.00 14.76
N VAL A 329 -2.09 -9.65 15.71
CA VAL A 329 -2.12 -11.09 15.90
C VAL A 329 -2.47 -11.51 17.34
N PRO A 330 -3.00 -12.71 17.56
CA PRO A 330 -3.08 -13.30 18.91
C PRO A 330 -1.69 -13.45 19.55
N ALA A 331 -1.62 -13.37 20.88
CA ALA A 331 -0.37 -13.48 21.64
C ALA A 331 0.43 -14.76 21.31
N GLU A 332 -0.26 -15.90 21.15
CA GLU A 332 0.36 -17.18 20.78
C GLU A 332 1.07 -17.10 19.41
N VAL A 333 0.48 -16.39 18.44
CA VAL A 333 1.08 -16.17 17.11
C VAL A 333 2.32 -15.27 17.23
N ALA A 334 2.21 -14.18 18.01
CA ALA A 334 3.34 -13.29 18.27
C ALA A 334 4.51 -14.04 18.90
N ASP A 335 4.26 -14.88 19.91
CA ASP A 335 5.28 -15.70 20.57
C ASP A 335 5.99 -16.65 19.59
N LYS A 336 5.24 -17.28 18.66
CA LYS A 336 5.83 -18.14 17.61
C LYS A 336 6.73 -17.36 16.66
N VAL A 337 6.28 -16.19 16.19
CA VAL A 337 7.09 -15.32 15.31
C VAL A 337 8.37 -14.88 16.02
N LEU A 338 8.27 -14.37 17.25
CA LEU A 338 9.43 -13.94 18.04
C LEU A 338 10.42 -15.07 18.29
N ALA A 339 9.92 -16.28 18.59
CA ALA A 339 10.78 -17.46 18.77
C ALA A 339 11.50 -17.88 17.48
N ALA A 340 10.90 -17.65 16.32
CA ALA A 340 11.52 -17.93 15.02
C ALA A 340 12.57 -16.90 14.61
N LEU A 341 12.47 -15.66 15.08
CA LEU A 341 13.41 -14.58 14.80
C LEU A 341 14.67 -14.60 15.70
N GLY A 342 14.69 -15.36 16.76
CA GLY A 342 15.84 -15.59 17.65
C GLY A 342 15.98 -14.57 18.74
#